data_e787fe4cad1377be708cb29bbfca3170
#
_entry.id   e787fe4cad1377be708cb29bbfca3170
#
_cell.length_a   1.000
_cell.length_b   1.000
_cell.length_c   1.000
_cell.angle_alpha   90.00
_cell.angle_beta   90.00
_cell.angle_gamma   90.00
#
_symmetry.space_group_name_H-M   'P 1'
#
loop_
_entity.id
_entity.type
_entity.pdbx_description
1 polymer ?
#
loop_
_entity_poly.entity_id
_entity_poly.type
_entity_poly.pdbx_seq_one_letter_code
_entity_poly.pdbx_strand_id
1 'polypeptide(L)'
;MLSSSPSSRNARPGAARSLDWVSGRTDLTGAALRRSLDDATVGWLRALWADAARLLPGGRGDDGGPDGHRGVSLVGVGGTGRGDRAPGSDLDLVVVFDAEATCAPPAEMLEALWYTIWDSGIPLGHSVRNIDEFIALAGDDLSTATSLFSLRHLAGDQAVTRRLEERAAWQRDTLGGLWLRRLVERTDARHRNVGDVAHELEPDLKEGRGGLRDVHTLGWMQALGVELPDEVDLLIEAGSEVLWSVRAELHRVTGRPGNVLVLQEQVAVAERLGYNTPEELARGVSVAAREVSWVIDDLWPELTGHRRRVPADDVVLRDDPDLIAEVVRSGDRVLLS
;
A
#
# COMPACT_ATOMS: atom_id res chain seq x y z
N MET A 1 -4.65 -45.99 25.99
CA MET A 1 -3.71 -46.48 25.00
C MET A 1 -3.89 -45.72 23.70
N LEU A 2 -2.83 -45.07 23.40
CA LEU A 2 -2.30 -44.52 22.15
C LEU A 2 -3.02 -43.28 21.58
N SER A 3 -2.47 -42.15 22.06
CA SER A 3 -2.47 -40.88 21.34
C SER A 3 -1.66 -41.04 20.03
N SER A 4 -2.24 -40.75 18.92
CA SER A 4 -1.52 -40.45 17.69
C SER A 4 -1.55 -38.96 17.45
N SER A 5 -0.49 -38.27 17.83
CA SER A 5 -0.19 -36.90 17.40
C SER A 5 -0.14 -36.84 15.87
N PRO A 6 -0.73 -35.83 15.21
CA PRO A 6 -0.51 -35.64 13.80
C PRO A 6 0.95 -35.22 13.60
N SER A 7 1.68 -35.97 12.80
CA SER A 7 3.06 -35.72 12.40
C SER A 7 3.18 -34.32 11.81
N SER A 8 4.09 -33.52 12.37
CA SER A 8 4.61 -32.28 11.81
C SER A 8 5.01 -32.51 10.34
N ARG A 9 4.15 -32.12 9.39
CA ARG A 9 4.56 -32.05 7.99
C ARG A 9 5.57 -30.93 7.85
N ASN A 10 6.73 -31.27 7.36
CA ASN A 10 7.85 -30.41 7.03
C ASN A 10 7.39 -29.23 6.17
N ALA A 11 7.00 -28.12 6.79
CA ALA A 11 6.98 -26.83 6.12
C ALA A 11 8.44 -26.57 5.67
N ARG A 12 8.64 -26.32 4.38
CA ARG A 12 9.96 -26.02 3.85
C ARG A 12 10.46 -24.72 4.51
N PRO A 13 11.50 -24.75 5.40
CA PRO A 13 11.91 -23.58 6.18
C PRO A 13 12.60 -22.50 5.35
N GLY A 14 12.72 -22.70 4.02
CA GLY A 14 13.57 -21.87 3.17
C GLY A 14 12.97 -20.52 2.80
N ALA A 15 11.66 -20.40 2.73
CA ALA A 15 11.06 -19.21 2.11
C ALA A 15 10.67 -18.11 3.11
N ALA A 16 10.19 -18.46 4.32
CA ALA A 16 10.04 -17.46 5.40
C ALA A 16 11.42 -16.91 5.81
N ARG A 17 12.47 -17.76 5.83
CA ARG A 17 13.87 -17.35 6.00
C ARG A 17 14.35 -16.38 4.91
N SER A 18 13.78 -16.37 3.71
CA SER A 18 14.17 -15.41 2.67
C SER A 18 13.67 -14.00 2.97
N LEU A 19 12.50 -13.84 3.58
CA LEU A 19 11.98 -12.54 4.01
C LEU A 19 12.76 -11.98 5.19
N ASP A 20 13.05 -12.81 6.18
CA ASP A 20 13.93 -12.46 7.31
C ASP A 20 15.34 -12.12 6.83
N TRP A 21 15.84 -12.86 5.85
CA TRP A 21 17.16 -12.62 5.25
C TRP A 21 17.19 -11.26 4.52
N VAL A 22 16.17 -10.94 3.69
CA VAL A 22 16.08 -9.63 3.02
C VAL A 22 15.95 -8.51 4.04
N SER A 23 15.09 -8.68 5.05
CA SER A 23 14.89 -7.69 6.11
C SER A 23 16.16 -7.47 6.94
N GLY A 24 17.00 -8.47 7.09
CA GLY A 24 18.29 -8.41 7.80
C GLY A 24 19.46 -7.81 6.99
N ARG A 25 19.30 -7.61 5.67
CA ARG A 25 20.34 -7.02 4.78
C ARG A 25 20.60 -5.58 5.10
N THR A 26 21.77 -5.25 5.67
CA THR A 26 22.14 -3.86 6.01
C THR A 26 22.65 -3.05 4.82
N ASP A 27 23.03 -3.72 3.74
CA ASP A 27 23.46 -3.13 2.47
C ASP A 27 22.30 -2.71 1.55
N LEU A 28 21.05 -3.04 1.91
CA LEU A 28 19.85 -2.63 1.20
C LEU A 28 19.06 -1.60 2.02
N THR A 29 18.77 -0.47 1.40
CA THR A 29 17.91 0.60 1.94
C THR A 29 16.97 1.12 0.84
N GLY A 30 15.97 1.91 1.19
CA GLY A 30 15.10 2.60 0.26
C GLY A 30 14.49 1.68 -0.80
N ALA A 31 14.44 2.15 -2.04
CA ALA A 31 13.84 1.44 -3.17
C ALA A 31 14.47 0.06 -3.45
N ALA A 32 15.76 -0.13 -3.16
CA ALA A 32 16.42 -1.44 -3.34
C ALA A 32 15.91 -2.46 -2.32
N LEU A 33 15.74 -2.06 -1.06
CA LEU A 33 15.14 -2.89 -0.03
C LEU A 33 13.68 -3.22 -0.36
N ARG A 34 12.91 -2.22 -0.79
CA ARG A 34 11.49 -2.37 -1.15
C ARG A 34 11.31 -3.41 -2.27
N ARG A 35 12.07 -3.28 -3.38
CA ARG A 35 12.02 -4.24 -4.48
C ARG A 35 12.42 -5.64 -4.05
N SER A 36 13.53 -5.79 -3.31
CA SER A 36 14.00 -7.10 -2.86
C SER A 36 13.01 -7.78 -1.92
N LEU A 37 12.35 -7.00 -1.05
CA LEU A 37 11.32 -7.51 -0.13
C LEU A 37 10.06 -7.93 -0.89
N ASP A 38 9.63 -7.15 -1.87
CA ASP A 38 8.48 -7.46 -2.72
C ASP A 38 8.74 -8.72 -3.55
N ASP A 39 9.88 -8.82 -4.24
CA ASP A 39 10.27 -9.98 -5.04
C ASP A 39 10.32 -11.26 -4.18
N ALA A 40 10.93 -11.18 -3.00
CA ALA A 40 11.00 -12.31 -2.07
C ALA A 40 9.59 -12.72 -1.57
N THR A 41 8.74 -11.74 -1.28
CA THR A 41 7.35 -11.97 -0.85
C THR A 41 6.54 -12.66 -1.94
N VAL A 42 6.58 -12.13 -3.16
CA VAL A 42 5.86 -12.71 -4.31
C VAL A 42 6.36 -14.11 -4.64
N GLY A 43 7.68 -14.31 -4.65
CA GLY A 43 8.27 -15.63 -4.89
C GLY A 43 7.83 -16.67 -3.85
N TRP A 44 7.79 -16.26 -2.58
CA TRP A 44 7.32 -17.13 -1.49
C TRP A 44 5.83 -17.45 -1.62
N LEU A 45 4.98 -16.45 -1.84
CA LEU A 45 3.53 -16.65 -1.99
C LEU A 45 3.19 -17.54 -3.18
N ARG A 46 3.90 -17.42 -4.30
CA ARG A 46 3.76 -18.31 -5.45
C ARG A 46 4.12 -19.76 -5.13
N ALA A 47 5.19 -19.97 -4.36
CA ALA A 47 5.58 -21.31 -3.93
C ALA A 47 4.54 -21.93 -2.99
N LEU A 48 4.01 -21.15 -2.04
CA LEU A 48 2.92 -21.60 -1.14
C LEU A 48 1.65 -21.94 -1.92
N TRP A 49 1.28 -21.08 -2.86
CA TRP A 49 0.15 -21.35 -3.74
C TRP A 49 0.31 -22.65 -4.52
N ALA A 50 1.47 -22.87 -5.16
CA ALA A 50 1.74 -24.06 -5.93
C ALA A 50 1.62 -25.35 -5.09
N ASP A 51 1.97 -25.31 -3.80
CA ASP A 51 1.81 -26.44 -2.89
C ASP A 51 0.34 -26.64 -2.46
N ALA A 52 -0.37 -25.56 -2.10
CA ALA A 52 -1.76 -25.59 -1.65
C ALA A 52 -2.72 -25.96 -2.79
N ALA A 53 -2.49 -25.43 -3.98
CA ALA A 53 -3.34 -25.59 -5.14
C ALA A 53 -3.40 -27.05 -5.68
N ARG A 54 -2.47 -27.92 -5.28
CA ARG A 54 -2.57 -29.37 -5.56
C ARG A 54 -3.78 -30.04 -4.91
N LEU A 55 -4.40 -29.35 -3.95
CA LEU A 55 -5.62 -29.81 -3.28
C LEU A 55 -6.90 -29.35 -3.97
N LEU A 56 -6.79 -28.52 -5.03
CA LEU A 56 -7.93 -28.13 -5.84
C LEU A 56 -8.45 -29.31 -6.67
N PRO A 57 -9.77 -29.42 -6.88
CA PRO A 57 -10.35 -30.42 -7.79
C PRO A 57 -9.76 -30.27 -9.20
N GLY A 58 -9.23 -31.34 -9.77
CA GLY A 58 -8.56 -31.31 -11.07
C GLY A 58 -7.09 -30.93 -11.06
N GLY A 59 -6.50 -30.67 -9.89
CA GLY A 59 -5.11 -30.23 -9.74
C GLY A 59 -4.00 -31.23 -10.14
N ARG A 60 -4.35 -32.33 -10.81
CA ARG A 60 -3.42 -33.32 -11.41
C ARG A 60 -3.61 -33.51 -12.91
N GLY A 61 -4.40 -32.64 -13.59
CA GLY A 61 -4.68 -32.77 -15.02
C GLY A 61 -3.63 -32.07 -15.88
N ASP A 62 -3.21 -32.74 -16.92
CA ASP A 62 -2.18 -32.39 -17.91
C ASP A 62 -2.53 -31.18 -18.82
N ASP A 63 -3.70 -30.54 -18.61
CA ASP A 63 -4.28 -29.54 -19.51
C ASP A 63 -4.17 -28.10 -19.02
N GLY A 64 -3.51 -27.84 -17.90
CA GLY A 64 -3.28 -26.51 -17.36
C GLY A 64 -1.85 -26.08 -17.61
N GLY A 65 -1.67 -24.88 -18.16
CA GLY A 65 -0.36 -24.21 -18.18
C GLY A 65 0.28 -24.17 -16.78
N PRO A 66 1.46 -23.57 -16.59
CA PRO A 66 2.26 -23.66 -15.36
C PRO A 66 1.52 -23.27 -14.06
N ASP A 67 0.32 -22.68 -14.16
CA ASP A 67 -0.54 -22.29 -13.03
C ASP A 67 -1.89 -23.02 -12.98
N GLY A 68 -2.07 -24.09 -13.69
CA GLY A 68 -3.11 -25.15 -13.86
C GLY A 68 -4.42 -25.18 -13.07
N HIS A 69 -4.87 -24.09 -12.46
CA HIS A 69 -6.07 -24.08 -11.60
C HIS A 69 -7.13 -23.12 -12.13
N ARG A 70 -8.01 -23.64 -13.00
CA ARG A 70 -9.10 -22.86 -13.58
C ARG A 70 -10.07 -22.35 -12.52
N GLY A 71 -10.39 -21.07 -12.62
CA GLY A 71 -11.44 -20.43 -11.84
C GLY A 71 -11.05 -19.95 -10.44
N VAL A 72 -9.80 -20.09 -10.01
CA VAL A 72 -9.34 -19.62 -8.68
C VAL A 72 -8.01 -18.87 -8.80
N SER A 73 -7.89 -17.71 -8.14
CA SER A 73 -6.72 -16.85 -8.16
C SER A 73 -6.33 -16.38 -6.75
N LEU A 74 -5.05 -16.21 -6.48
CA LEU A 74 -4.53 -15.49 -5.34
C LEU A 74 -4.15 -14.07 -5.77
N VAL A 75 -4.72 -13.08 -5.12
CA VAL A 75 -4.43 -11.68 -5.38
C VAL A 75 -3.91 -10.98 -4.13
N GLY A 76 -2.97 -10.07 -4.31
CA GLY A 76 -2.54 -9.12 -3.30
C GLY A 76 -3.34 -7.83 -3.42
N VAL A 77 -3.69 -7.26 -2.27
CA VAL A 77 -4.34 -5.94 -2.16
C VAL A 77 -3.54 -5.06 -1.19
N GLY A 78 -3.95 -3.83 -0.99
CA GLY A 78 -3.28 -2.94 -0.04
C GLY A 78 -1.77 -2.84 -0.28
N GLY A 79 -0.96 -2.94 0.78
CA GLY A 79 0.50 -2.88 0.69
C GLY A 79 1.12 -4.04 -0.10
N THR A 80 0.51 -5.22 -0.04
CA THR A 80 0.94 -6.38 -0.84
C THR A 80 0.68 -6.17 -2.33
N GLY A 81 -0.46 -5.58 -2.68
CA GLY A 81 -0.81 -5.26 -4.06
C GLY A 81 0.09 -4.17 -4.65
N ARG A 82 0.35 -3.10 -3.91
CA ARG A 82 1.24 -1.99 -4.34
C ARG A 82 2.73 -2.35 -4.37
N GLY A 83 3.14 -3.43 -3.69
CA GLY A 83 4.56 -3.76 -3.51
C GLY A 83 5.32 -2.78 -2.60
N ASP A 84 4.61 -2.11 -1.68
CA ASP A 84 5.16 -1.11 -0.76
C ASP A 84 5.16 -1.56 0.71
N ARG A 85 5.08 -2.87 0.95
CA ARG A 85 5.17 -3.45 2.29
C ARG A 85 6.50 -3.09 2.95
N ALA A 86 6.48 -2.56 4.17
CA ALA A 86 7.67 -2.48 5.01
C ALA A 86 7.94 -3.84 5.71
N PRO A 87 9.16 -4.11 6.20
CA PRO A 87 9.56 -5.42 6.74
C PRO A 87 8.59 -6.03 7.77
N GLY A 88 8.07 -5.23 8.70
CA GLY A 88 7.14 -5.68 9.74
C GLY A 88 5.66 -5.57 9.37
N SER A 89 5.32 -5.17 8.13
CA SER A 89 3.91 -5.00 7.73
C SER A 89 3.21 -6.34 7.50
N ASP A 90 1.90 -6.34 7.69
CA ASP A 90 1.00 -7.43 7.34
C ASP A 90 0.99 -7.75 5.84
N LEU A 91 0.57 -8.96 5.51
CA LEU A 91 0.20 -9.36 4.16
C LEU A 91 -1.30 -9.15 3.99
N ASP A 92 -1.70 -8.53 2.88
CA ASP A 92 -3.10 -8.37 2.50
C ASP A 92 -3.39 -9.25 1.29
N LEU A 93 -4.08 -10.38 1.51
CA LEU A 93 -4.31 -11.42 0.49
C LEU A 93 -5.80 -11.74 0.32
N VAL A 94 -6.22 -11.95 -0.91
CA VAL A 94 -7.56 -12.44 -1.22
C VAL A 94 -7.46 -13.65 -2.16
N VAL A 95 -8.09 -14.75 -1.78
CA VAL A 95 -8.37 -15.84 -2.71
C VAL A 95 -9.68 -15.50 -3.41
N VAL A 96 -9.60 -15.27 -4.72
CA VAL A 96 -10.77 -14.94 -5.54
C VAL A 96 -11.13 -16.13 -6.42
N PHE A 97 -12.42 -16.44 -6.54
CA PHE A 97 -12.89 -17.46 -7.44
C PHE A 97 -14.06 -16.95 -8.29
N ASP A 98 -14.18 -17.54 -9.47
CA ASP A 98 -15.28 -17.27 -10.39
C ASP A 98 -16.37 -18.32 -10.15
N ALA A 99 -17.47 -17.90 -9.53
CA ALA A 99 -18.58 -18.80 -9.20
C ALA A 99 -19.29 -19.41 -10.43
N GLU A 100 -19.10 -18.81 -11.62
CA GLU A 100 -19.62 -19.38 -12.88
C GLU A 100 -18.70 -20.49 -13.42
N ALA A 101 -17.40 -20.43 -13.11
CA ALA A 101 -16.40 -21.37 -13.61
C ALA A 101 -16.10 -22.51 -12.63
N THR A 102 -16.22 -22.28 -11.33
CA THR A 102 -15.87 -23.27 -10.29
C THR A 102 -16.65 -23.07 -9.00
N CYS A 103 -16.65 -24.10 -8.14
CA CYS A 103 -17.11 -23.97 -6.76
C CYS A 103 -16.06 -23.22 -5.91
N ALA A 104 -16.47 -22.79 -4.70
CA ALA A 104 -15.54 -22.24 -3.72
C ALA A 104 -14.37 -23.21 -3.48
N PRO A 105 -13.14 -22.67 -3.29
CA PRO A 105 -11.97 -23.48 -2.98
C PRO A 105 -12.19 -24.36 -1.74
N PRO A 106 -11.72 -25.63 -1.73
CA PRO A 106 -11.88 -26.52 -0.58
C PRO A 106 -11.19 -25.97 0.66
N ALA A 107 -11.76 -26.24 1.84
CA ALA A 107 -11.22 -25.80 3.11
C ALA A 107 -9.76 -26.25 3.32
N GLU A 108 -9.45 -27.48 2.93
CA GLU A 108 -8.11 -28.07 3.06
C GLU A 108 -7.04 -27.29 2.27
N MET A 109 -7.40 -26.76 1.09
CA MET A 109 -6.52 -25.91 0.28
C MET A 109 -6.26 -24.56 0.99
N LEU A 110 -7.33 -23.93 1.47
CA LEU A 110 -7.26 -22.65 2.18
C LEU A 110 -6.47 -22.79 3.49
N GLU A 111 -6.72 -23.84 4.25
CA GLU A 111 -5.99 -24.17 5.47
C GLU A 111 -4.50 -24.38 5.18
N ALA A 112 -4.16 -25.14 4.15
CA ALA A 112 -2.76 -25.36 3.78
C ALA A 112 -2.02 -24.07 3.42
N LEU A 113 -2.72 -23.12 2.78
CA LEU A 113 -2.17 -21.79 2.46
C LEU A 113 -2.01 -20.93 3.71
N TRP A 114 -3.10 -20.75 4.49
CA TRP A 114 -3.12 -19.80 5.60
C TRP A 114 -2.29 -20.26 6.80
N TYR A 115 -2.34 -21.55 7.18
CA TYR A 115 -1.56 -22.05 8.30
C TYR A 115 -0.05 -21.90 8.05
N THR A 116 0.41 -22.10 6.81
CA THR A 116 1.84 -21.91 6.50
C THR A 116 2.27 -20.45 6.65
N ILE A 117 1.39 -19.48 6.31
CA ILE A 117 1.67 -18.06 6.52
C ILE A 117 1.64 -17.72 8.02
N TRP A 118 0.63 -18.18 8.76
CA TRP A 118 0.56 -17.96 10.21
C TRP A 118 1.76 -18.54 10.96
N ASP A 119 2.20 -19.75 10.59
CA ASP A 119 3.38 -20.39 11.18
C ASP A 119 4.68 -19.62 10.89
N SER A 120 4.70 -18.75 9.87
CA SER A 120 5.84 -17.87 9.60
C SER A 120 5.95 -16.68 10.56
N GLY A 121 4.88 -16.40 11.32
CA GLY A 121 4.80 -15.26 12.23
C GLY A 121 4.51 -13.91 11.53
N ILE A 122 4.26 -13.90 10.21
CA ILE A 122 3.92 -12.69 9.48
C ILE A 122 2.43 -12.40 9.68
N PRO A 123 2.06 -11.18 10.13
CA PRO A 123 0.66 -10.80 10.24
C PRO A 123 -0.06 -10.90 8.89
N LEU A 124 -1.29 -11.42 8.90
CA LEU A 124 -2.05 -11.72 7.68
C LEU A 124 -3.48 -11.17 7.75
N GLY A 125 -3.78 -10.22 6.87
CA GLY A 125 -5.14 -9.90 6.45
C GLY A 125 -5.52 -10.80 5.28
N HIS A 126 -6.58 -11.59 5.40
CA HIS A 126 -6.98 -12.51 4.34
C HIS A 126 -8.50 -12.64 4.22
N SER A 127 -8.95 -12.96 3.03
CA SER A 127 -10.33 -13.33 2.77
C SER A 127 -10.45 -14.27 1.56
N VAL A 128 -11.60 -14.92 1.46
CA VAL A 128 -11.99 -15.72 0.29
C VAL A 128 -13.29 -15.14 -0.24
N ARG A 129 -13.35 -14.81 -1.52
CA ARG A 129 -14.49 -14.13 -2.14
C ARG A 129 -14.75 -14.68 -3.54
N ASN A 130 -16.00 -14.79 -3.92
CA ASN A 130 -16.29 -14.81 -5.36
C ASN A 130 -16.23 -13.37 -5.91
N ILE A 131 -16.11 -13.24 -7.24
CA ILE A 131 -15.98 -11.93 -7.89
C ILE A 131 -17.17 -11.02 -7.56
N ASP A 132 -18.41 -11.52 -7.64
CA ASP A 132 -19.60 -10.71 -7.44
C ASP A 132 -19.74 -10.22 -6.00
N GLU A 133 -19.45 -11.07 -5.01
CA GLU A 133 -19.40 -10.66 -3.58
C GLU A 133 -18.35 -9.60 -3.32
N PHE A 134 -17.17 -9.73 -3.93
CA PHE A 134 -16.09 -8.76 -3.73
C PHE A 134 -16.48 -7.39 -4.31
N ILE A 135 -17.04 -7.38 -5.52
CA ILE A 135 -17.53 -6.14 -6.18
C ILE A 135 -18.69 -5.52 -5.40
N ALA A 136 -19.67 -6.33 -4.95
CA ALA A 136 -20.79 -5.84 -4.14
C ALA A 136 -20.30 -5.17 -2.83
N LEU A 137 -19.38 -5.82 -2.12
CA LEU A 137 -18.83 -5.28 -0.88
C LEU A 137 -18.08 -3.96 -1.12
N ALA A 138 -17.34 -3.84 -2.23
CA ALA A 138 -16.65 -2.60 -2.59
C ALA A 138 -17.63 -1.43 -2.86
N GLY A 139 -18.85 -1.70 -3.28
CA GLY A 139 -19.90 -0.68 -3.44
C GLY A 139 -20.26 -0.01 -2.11
N ASP A 140 -20.28 -0.77 -1.03
CA ASP A 140 -20.73 -0.32 0.28
C ASP A 140 -19.56 0.13 1.18
N ASP A 141 -18.41 -0.56 1.12
CA ASP A 141 -17.23 -0.31 1.96
C ASP A 141 -16.08 0.34 1.20
N LEU A 142 -15.73 1.57 1.59
CA LEU A 142 -14.63 2.33 0.97
C LEU A 142 -13.26 1.65 1.14
N SER A 143 -13.03 0.91 2.23
CA SER A 143 -11.77 0.20 2.42
C SER A 143 -11.60 -0.92 1.39
N THR A 144 -12.68 -1.65 1.14
CA THR A 144 -12.73 -2.67 0.09
C THR A 144 -12.59 -2.04 -1.31
N ALA A 145 -13.29 -0.92 -1.57
CA ALA A 145 -13.14 -0.19 -2.83
C ALA A 145 -11.68 0.24 -3.09
N THR A 146 -11.02 0.85 -2.10
CA THR A 146 -9.62 1.26 -2.23
C THR A 146 -8.64 0.08 -2.33
N SER A 147 -9.00 -1.09 -1.81
CA SER A 147 -8.19 -2.30 -1.98
C SER A 147 -8.17 -2.78 -3.43
N LEU A 148 -9.26 -2.61 -4.17
CA LEU A 148 -9.35 -2.95 -5.59
C LEU A 148 -8.49 -2.04 -6.48
N PHE A 149 -8.14 -0.83 -6.05
CA PHE A 149 -7.24 0.06 -6.81
C PHE A 149 -5.77 -0.41 -6.78
N SER A 150 -5.42 -1.28 -5.84
CA SER A 150 -4.08 -1.87 -5.71
C SER A 150 -4.09 -3.38 -5.92
N LEU A 151 -5.05 -3.89 -6.69
CA LEU A 151 -5.17 -5.31 -6.98
C LEU A 151 -4.00 -5.78 -7.84
N ARG A 152 -3.38 -6.89 -7.42
CA ARG A 152 -2.24 -7.50 -8.11
C ARG A 152 -2.40 -9.01 -8.17
N HIS A 153 -2.30 -9.57 -9.36
CA HIS A 153 -2.23 -11.02 -9.52
C HIS A 153 -0.93 -11.59 -8.93
N LEU A 154 -1.04 -12.58 -8.05
CA LEU A 154 0.11 -13.25 -7.44
C LEU A 154 0.29 -14.66 -8.01
N ALA A 155 -0.79 -15.45 -8.07
CA ALA A 155 -0.77 -16.83 -8.55
C ALA A 155 -2.16 -17.32 -8.93
N GLY A 156 -2.27 -18.49 -9.59
CA GLY A 156 -3.50 -19.11 -9.98
C GLY A 156 -4.02 -18.66 -11.35
N ASP A 157 -5.33 -18.68 -11.56
CA ASP A 157 -5.95 -18.36 -12.84
C ASP A 157 -5.97 -16.85 -13.09
N GLN A 158 -5.09 -16.38 -13.96
CA GLN A 158 -5.02 -14.97 -14.33
C GLN A 158 -6.31 -14.45 -15.00
N ALA A 159 -7.11 -15.32 -15.61
CA ALA A 159 -8.39 -14.90 -16.22
C ALA A 159 -9.39 -14.45 -15.15
N VAL A 160 -9.37 -15.06 -13.96
CA VAL A 160 -10.18 -14.64 -12.80
C VAL A 160 -9.76 -13.25 -12.33
N THR A 161 -8.46 -13.01 -12.20
CA THR A 161 -7.96 -11.68 -11.81
C THR A 161 -8.37 -10.62 -12.83
N ARG A 162 -8.18 -10.86 -14.13
CA ARG A 162 -8.59 -9.91 -15.19
C ARG A 162 -10.10 -9.63 -15.14
N ARG A 163 -10.93 -10.65 -14.96
CA ARG A 163 -12.39 -10.47 -14.83
C ARG A 163 -12.75 -9.61 -13.62
N LEU A 164 -12.06 -9.81 -12.49
CA LEU A 164 -12.22 -8.96 -11.32
C LEU A 164 -11.79 -7.51 -11.60
N GLU A 165 -10.65 -7.29 -12.26
CA GLU A 165 -10.16 -5.98 -12.67
C GLU A 165 -11.14 -5.25 -13.59
N GLU A 166 -11.70 -5.94 -14.58
CA GLU A 166 -12.71 -5.40 -15.49
C GLU A 166 -14.00 -4.99 -14.75
N ARG A 167 -14.46 -5.83 -13.82
CA ARG A 167 -15.63 -5.53 -12.99
C ARG A 167 -15.36 -4.36 -12.03
N ALA A 168 -14.17 -4.30 -11.44
CA ALA A 168 -13.76 -3.21 -10.57
C ALA A 168 -13.63 -1.89 -11.34
N ALA A 169 -13.13 -1.92 -12.57
CA ALA A 169 -13.06 -0.75 -13.44
C ALA A 169 -14.47 -0.21 -13.77
N TRP A 170 -15.39 -1.08 -14.18
CA TRP A 170 -16.78 -0.69 -14.44
C TRP A 170 -17.44 -0.08 -13.20
N GLN A 171 -17.25 -0.67 -12.02
CA GLN A 171 -17.81 -0.15 -10.78
C GLN A 171 -17.19 1.21 -10.41
N ARG A 172 -15.89 1.37 -10.62
CA ARG A 172 -15.19 2.65 -10.42
C ARG A 172 -15.77 3.75 -11.31
N ASP A 173 -16.03 3.46 -12.59
CA ASP A 173 -16.62 4.40 -13.50
C ASP A 173 -18.04 4.80 -13.06
N THR A 174 -18.78 3.88 -12.44
CA THR A 174 -20.15 4.10 -11.95
C THR A 174 -20.18 4.84 -10.61
N LEU A 175 -19.34 4.45 -9.65
CA LEU A 175 -19.39 4.93 -8.26
C LEU A 175 -18.26 5.92 -7.92
N GLY A 176 -17.33 6.20 -8.83
CA GLY A 176 -16.13 6.97 -8.57
C GLY A 176 -16.38 8.31 -7.90
N GLY A 177 -17.42 9.05 -8.34
CA GLY A 177 -17.79 10.32 -7.70
C GLY A 177 -18.29 10.18 -6.25
N LEU A 178 -18.93 9.04 -5.90
CA LEU A 178 -19.33 8.76 -4.53
C LEU A 178 -18.10 8.38 -3.69
N TRP A 179 -17.23 7.52 -4.23
CA TRP A 179 -16.01 7.10 -3.55
C TRP A 179 -15.04 8.26 -3.33
N LEU A 180 -14.90 9.17 -4.30
CA LEU A 180 -14.09 10.37 -4.15
C LEU A 180 -14.58 11.24 -2.99
N ARG A 181 -15.89 11.51 -2.89
CA ARG A 181 -16.46 12.27 -1.74
C ARG A 181 -16.18 11.59 -0.40
N ARG A 182 -16.43 10.26 -0.30
CA ARG A 182 -16.17 9.49 0.91
C ARG A 182 -14.67 9.48 1.28
N LEU A 183 -13.79 9.45 0.26
CA LEU A 183 -12.35 9.49 0.45
C LEU A 183 -11.90 10.82 1.03
N VAL A 184 -12.43 11.93 0.50
CA VAL A 184 -12.20 13.28 1.02
C VAL A 184 -12.67 13.38 2.48
N GLU A 185 -13.91 13.00 2.77
CA GLU A 185 -14.47 13.02 4.14
C GLU A 185 -13.64 12.20 5.13
N ARG A 186 -13.19 10.99 4.72
CA ARG A 186 -12.35 10.12 5.54
C ARG A 186 -10.97 10.73 5.79
N THR A 187 -10.39 11.39 4.79
CA THR A 187 -9.08 12.04 4.90
C THR A 187 -9.18 13.26 5.83
N ASP A 188 -10.20 14.08 5.67
CA ASP A 188 -10.47 15.20 6.57
C ASP A 188 -10.64 14.75 8.02
N ALA A 189 -11.40 13.68 8.24
CA ALA A 189 -11.59 13.12 9.58
C ALA A 189 -10.28 12.62 10.18
N ARG A 190 -9.41 11.98 9.38
CA ARG A 190 -8.10 11.53 9.81
C ARG A 190 -7.20 12.72 10.17
N HIS A 191 -7.10 13.73 9.32
CA HIS A 191 -6.27 14.93 9.56
C HIS A 191 -6.67 15.70 10.81
N ARG A 192 -7.95 15.68 11.20
CA ARG A 192 -8.41 16.30 12.46
C ARG A 192 -7.99 15.53 13.70
N ASN A 193 -7.74 14.22 13.59
CA ASN A 193 -7.53 13.32 14.73
C ASN A 193 -6.07 12.88 14.89
N VAL A 194 -5.26 12.99 13.85
CA VAL A 194 -3.85 12.59 13.87
C VAL A 194 -3.01 13.82 13.60
N GLY A 195 -1.85 13.90 14.26
CA GLY A 195 -0.92 15.03 14.13
C GLY A 195 -0.34 15.18 12.72
N ASP A 196 0.37 16.28 12.50
CA ASP A 196 1.03 16.61 11.24
C ASP A 196 2.48 16.12 11.29
N VAL A 197 2.84 15.22 10.37
CA VAL A 197 4.18 14.61 10.29
C VAL A 197 5.29 15.67 10.26
N ALA A 198 5.05 16.81 9.59
CA ALA A 198 6.04 17.87 9.45
C ALA A 198 6.33 18.64 10.75
N HIS A 199 5.42 18.56 11.73
CA HIS A 199 5.46 19.40 12.93
C HIS A 199 5.58 18.63 14.24
N GLU A 200 5.37 17.29 14.22
CA GLU A 200 5.47 16.45 15.40
C GLU A 200 6.91 16.02 15.69
N LEU A 201 7.29 15.95 16.97
CA LEU A 201 8.60 15.42 17.40
C LEU A 201 8.68 13.91 17.22
N GLU A 202 7.57 13.23 17.35
CA GLU A 202 7.40 11.79 17.18
C GLU A 202 6.28 11.52 16.15
N PRO A 203 6.56 11.79 14.85
CA PRO A 203 5.54 11.75 13.82
C PRO A 203 5.05 10.33 13.53
N ASP A 204 3.74 10.18 13.28
CA ASP A 204 3.20 8.97 12.62
C ASP A 204 3.43 9.07 11.12
N LEU A 205 4.46 8.37 10.64
CA LEU A 205 4.91 8.39 9.24
C LEU A 205 3.86 7.88 8.24
N LYS A 206 2.82 7.19 8.72
CA LYS A 206 1.79 6.60 7.88
C LYS A 206 0.47 7.34 7.98
N GLU A 207 -0.09 7.48 9.17
CA GLU A 207 -1.43 8.03 9.36
C GLU A 207 -1.44 9.55 9.59
N GLY A 208 -0.31 10.15 9.97
CA GLY A 208 -0.15 11.60 10.11
C GLY A 208 -0.42 12.34 8.80
N ARG A 209 -0.83 13.60 8.89
CA ARG A 209 -0.98 14.49 7.73
C ARG A 209 0.37 14.68 7.04
N GLY A 210 0.41 14.53 5.73
CA GLY A 210 1.64 14.47 4.94
C GLY A 210 2.36 13.12 5.01
N GLY A 211 1.78 12.09 5.64
CA GLY A 211 2.33 10.74 5.73
C GLY A 211 1.96 9.84 4.55
N LEU A 212 2.40 8.58 4.62
CA LEU A 212 2.19 7.59 3.54
C LEU A 212 0.70 7.34 3.22
N ARG A 213 -0.21 7.56 4.17
CA ARG A 213 -1.65 7.44 3.90
C ARG A 213 -2.14 8.54 2.94
N ASP A 214 -1.55 9.72 3.00
CA ASP A 214 -1.84 10.80 2.06
C ASP A 214 -1.32 10.47 0.67
N VAL A 215 -0.12 9.92 0.56
CA VAL A 215 0.41 9.39 -0.70
C VAL A 215 -0.55 8.36 -1.30
N HIS A 216 -1.02 7.39 -0.50
CA HIS A 216 -2.01 6.41 -0.98
C HIS A 216 -3.33 7.06 -1.39
N THR A 217 -3.77 8.07 -0.64
CA THR A 217 -5.00 8.82 -0.94
C THR A 217 -4.90 9.52 -2.30
N LEU A 218 -3.77 10.17 -2.60
CA LEU A 218 -3.50 10.79 -3.90
C LEU A 218 -3.53 9.75 -5.03
N GLY A 219 -2.89 8.60 -4.86
CA GLY A 219 -2.96 7.51 -5.84
C GLY A 219 -4.38 6.96 -6.05
N TRP A 220 -5.20 6.89 -5.00
CA TRP A 220 -6.62 6.51 -5.15
C TRP A 220 -7.44 7.59 -5.86
N MET A 221 -7.17 8.87 -5.62
CA MET A 221 -7.80 9.99 -6.33
C MET A 221 -7.45 9.96 -7.82
N GLN A 222 -6.19 9.72 -8.17
CA GLN A 222 -5.78 9.52 -9.57
C GLN A 222 -6.52 8.33 -10.21
N ALA A 223 -6.63 7.20 -9.50
CA ALA A 223 -7.41 6.06 -9.97
C ALA A 223 -8.91 6.39 -10.17
N LEU A 224 -9.43 7.41 -9.48
CA LEU A 224 -10.79 7.92 -9.61
C LEU A 224 -10.90 9.06 -10.63
N GLY A 225 -9.84 9.33 -11.41
CA GLY A 225 -9.84 10.31 -12.49
C GLY A 225 -9.47 11.73 -12.09
N VAL A 226 -8.90 11.93 -10.89
CA VAL A 226 -8.30 13.23 -10.52
C VAL A 226 -6.95 13.33 -11.23
N GLU A 227 -6.81 14.34 -12.08
CA GLU A 227 -5.56 14.61 -12.79
C GLU A 227 -4.61 15.37 -11.87
N LEU A 228 -3.36 14.87 -11.77
CA LEU A 228 -2.25 15.57 -11.13
C LEU A 228 -1.25 16.01 -12.20
N PRO A 229 -0.65 17.20 -12.08
CA PRO A 229 0.48 17.59 -12.93
C PRO A 229 1.68 16.65 -12.76
N ASP A 230 2.45 16.43 -13.84
CA ASP A 230 3.62 15.52 -13.80
C ASP A 230 4.66 15.91 -12.74
N GLU A 231 4.84 17.22 -12.50
CA GLU A 231 5.75 17.73 -11.48
C GLU A 231 5.31 17.34 -10.07
N VAL A 232 4.01 17.25 -9.84
CA VAL A 232 3.41 16.83 -8.56
C VAL A 232 3.64 15.34 -8.33
N ASP A 233 3.54 14.51 -9.36
CA ASP A 233 3.83 13.07 -9.26
C ASP A 233 5.27 12.83 -8.81
N LEU A 234 6.25 13.59 -9.33
CA LEU A 234 7.65 13.50 -8.91
C LEU A 234 7.86 13.88 -7.44
N LEU A 235 7.18 14.92 -6.95
CA LEU A 235 7.24 15.31 -5.55
C LEU A 235 6.65 14.25 -4.63
N ILE A 236 5.50 13.69 -5.01
CA ILE A 236 4.85 12.60 -4.26
C ILE A 236 5.76 11.37 -4.22
N GLU A 237 6.37 11.00 -5.33
CA GLU A 237 7.28 9.86 -5.40
C GLU A 237 8.50 10.06 -4.49
N ALA A 238 9.15 11.23 -4.55
CA ALA A 238 10.30 11.56 -3.72
C ALA A 238 9.94 11.57 -2.23
N GLY A 239 8.86 12.24 -1.84
CA GLY A 239 8.38 12.28 -0.46
C GLY A 239 7.99 10.89 0.06
N SER A 240 7.31 10.10 -0.78
CA SER A 240 6.95 8.72 -0.49
C SER A 240 8.17 7.85 -0.22
N GLU A 241 9.23 7.98 -1.02
CA GLU A 241 10.46 7.19 -0.85
C GLU A 241 11.16 7.49 0.47
N VAL A 242 11.23 8.76 0.87
CA VAL A 242 11.79 9.15 2.18
C VAL A 242 10.96 8.56 3.32
N LEU A 243 9.65 8.79 3.32
CA LEU A 243 8.76 8.31 4.39
C LEU A 243 8.74 6.78 4.48
N TRP A 244 8.73 6.09 3.33
CA TRP A 244 8.78 4.63 3.28
C TRP A 244 10.11 4.11 3.84
N SER A 245 11.24 4.72 3.44
CA SER A 245 12.58 4.31 3.87
C SER A 245 12.75 4.46 5.38
N VAL A 246 12.31 5.59 5.94
CA VAL A 246 12.36 5.83 7.39
C VAL A 246 11.49 4.81 8.13
N ARG A 247 10.28 4.54 7.64
CA ARG A 247 9.39 3.55 8.23
C ARG A 247 9.95 2.12 8.14
N ALA A 248 10.59 1.77 7.03
CA ALA A 248 11.20 0.46 6.85
C ALA A 248 12.37 0.25 7.83
N GLU A 249 13.24 1.27 8.00
CA GLU A 249 14.33 1.20 8.98
C GLU A 249 13.82 1.22 10.42
N LEU A 250 12.74 1.96 10.72
CA LEU A 250 12.08 1.89 12.02
C LEU A 250 11.64 0.45 12.36
N HIS A 251 11.02 -0.27 11.41
CA HIS A 251 10.66 -1.68 11.60
C HIS A 251 11.89 -2.57 11.82
N ARG A 252 12.99 -2.31 11.12
CA ARG A 252 14.24 -3.09 11.24
C ARG A 252 14.96 -2.84 12.55
N VAL A 253 14.98 -1.59 13.02
CA VAL A 253 15.59 -1.19 14.31
C VAL A 253 14.80 -1.78 15.46
N THR A 254 13.46 -1.69 15.41
CA THR A 254 12.60 -2.11 16.51
C THR A 254 12.25 -3.62 16.48
N GLY A 255 12.44 -4.28 15.35
CA GLY A 255 12.03 -5.67 15.13
C GLY A 255 10.51 -5.89 15.14
N ARG A 256 9.72 -4.81 15.05
CA ARG A 256 8.24 -4.85 15.12
C ARG A 256 7.60 -3.84 14.17
N PRO A 257 6.33 -4.06 13.78
CA PRO A 257 5.58 -3.05 13.03
C PRO A 257 5.38 -1.80 13.89
N GLY A 258 5.45 -0.63 13.25
CA GLY A 258 5.22 0.66 13.90
C GLY A 258 5.21 1.78 12.87
N ASN A 259 4.48 2.86 13.17
CA ASN A 259 4.41 4.01 12.29
C ASN A 259 4.94 5.28 12.95
N VAL A 260 5.01 5.32 14.30
CA VAL A 260 5.46 6.48 15.05
C VAL A 260 6.98 6.42 15.21
N LEU A 261 7.67 7.42 14.69
CA LEU A 261 9.13 7.58 14.81
C LEU A 261 9.47 8.23 16.16
N VAL A 262 9.46 7.41 17.22
CA VAL A 262 9.73 7.89 18.59
C VAL A 262 11.18 8.38 18.73
N LEU A 263 11.41 9.35 19.64
CA LEU A 263 12.71 9.99 19.85
C LEU A 263 13.85 8.98 20.10
N GLN A 264 13.56 7.91 20.86
CA GLN A 264 14.54 6.88 21.18
C GLN A 264 15.07 6.13 19.95
N GLU A 265 14.28 6.02 18.90
CA GLU A 265 14.64 5.26 17.69
C GLU A 265 15.26 6.13 16.60
N GLN A 266 15.13 7.47 16.71
CA GLN A 266 15.58 8.41 15.67
C GLN A 266 17.08 8.33 15.41
N VAL A 267 17.90 8.14 16.46
CA VAL A 267 19.38 8.01 16.32
C VAL A 267 19.71 6.77 15.47
N ALA A 268 19.18 5.62 15.83
CA ALA A 268 19.48 4.37 15.13
C ALA A 268 18.95 4.36 13.69
N VAL A 269 17.76 4.95 13.46
CA VAL A 269 17.20 5.09 12.11
C VAL A 269 18.03 6.06 11.27
N ALA A 270 18.48 7.18 11.83
CA ALA A 270 19.34 8.14 11.15
C ALA A 270 20.66 7.50 10.69
N GLU A 271 21.35 6.81 11.59
CA GLU A 271 22.59 6.09 11.28
C GLU A 271 22.41 5.08 10.13
N ARG A 272 21.33 4.30 10.14
CA ARG A 272 21.04 3.31 9.10
C ARG A 272 20.76 3.93 7.73
N LEU A 273 20.16 5.10 7.70
CA LEU A 273 19.86 5.83 6.47
C LEU A 273 21.01 6.77 6.03
N GLY A 274 22.10 6.86 6.80
CA GLY A 274 23.28 7.65 6.46
C GLY A 274 23.13 9.13 6.76
N TYR A 275 22.17 9.51 7.63
CA TYR A 275 22.10 10.87 8.18
C TYR A 275 23.13 11.05 9.27
N ASN A 276 23.76 12.23 9.34
CA ASN A 276 24.80 12.48 10.37
C ASN A 276 24.18 12.69 11.75
N THR A 277 22.95 13.20 11.81
CA THR A 277 22.26 13.48 13.09
C THR A 277 20.75 13.15 13.00
N PRO A 278 20.09 12.91 14.15
CA PRO A 278 18.63 12.75 14.20
C PRO A 278 17.87 13.97 13.69
N GLU A 279 18.44 15.18 13.87
CA GLU A 279 17.83 16.43 13.41
C GLU A 279 17.86 16.54 11.87
N GLU A 280 18.89 16.00 11.21
CA GLU A 280 18.92 15.87 9.74
C GLU A 280 17.85 14.89 9.24
N LEU A 281 17.68 13.76 9.91
CA LEU A 281 16.59 12.81 9.62
C LEU A 281 15.23 13.49 9.80
N ALA A 282 15.00 14.15 10.94
CA ALA A 282 13.75 14.84 11.23
C ALA A 282 13.43 15.94 10.19
N ARG A 283 14.46 16.68 9.75
CA ARG A 283 14.32 17.66 8.67
C ARG A 283 13.93 17.00 7.35
N GLY A 284 14.58 15.90 6.98
CA GLY A 284 14.24 15.14 5.77
C GLY A 284 12.80 14.65 5.78
N VAL A 285 12.33 14.09 6.90
CA VAL A 285 10.95 13.66 7.10
C VAL A 285 9.98 14.86 7.01
N SER A 286 10.33 15.98 7.67
CA SER A 286 9.48 17.19 7.65
C SER A 286 9.36 17.81 6.25
N VAL A 287 10.44 17.82 5.45
CA VAL A 287 10.41 18.28 4.05
C VAL A 287 9.50 17.38 3.22
N ALA A 288 9.73 16.07 3.25
CA ALA A 288 8.91 15.10 2.52
C ALA A 288 7.41 15.19 2.87
N ALA A 289 7.10 15.32 4.16
CA ALA A 289 5.73 15.46 4.62
C ALA A 289 5.06 16.76 4.18
N ARG A 290 5.81 17.87 4.14
CA ARG A 290 5.29 19.16 3.65
C ARG A 290 4.99 19.12 2.15
N GLU A 291 5.82 18.48 1.35
CA GLU A 291 5.58 18.29 -0.08
C GLU A 291 4.29 17.52 -0.31
N VAL A 292 4.07 16.40 0.38
CA VAL A 292 2.84 15.61 0.29
C VAL A 292 1.62 16.40 0.79
N SER A 293 1.75 17.10 1.93
CA SER A 293 0.65 17.92 2.48
C SER A 293 0.26 19.05 1.55
N TRP A 294 1.25 19.71 0.95
CA TRP A 294 1.01 20.81 0.02
C TRP A 294 0.18 20.37 -1.18
N VAL A 295 0.49 19.20 -1.76
CA VAL A 295 -0.29 18.65 -2.87
C VAL A 295 -1.75 18.42 -2.47
N ILE A 296 -1.97 17.85 -1.29
CA ILE A 296 -3.34 17.64 -0.78
C ILE A 296 -4.06 18.96 -0.60
N ASP A 297 -3.42 19.96 0.01
CA ASP A 297 -4.02 21.26 0.28
C ASP A 297 -4.37 22.02 -1.00
N ASP A 298 -3.57 21.89 -2.06
CA ASP A 298 -3.85 22.50 -3.35
C ASP A 298 -5.05 21.86 -4.06
N LEU A 299 -5.20 20.55 -3.93
CA LEU A 299 -6.32 19.81 -4.51
C LEU A 299 -7.65 19.97 -3.75
N TRP A 300 -7.59 20.13 -2.42
CA TRP A 300 -8.76 20.07 -1.54
C TRP A 300 -9.86 21.07 -1.86
N PRO A 301 -9.55 22.35 -2.14
CA PRO A 301 -10.57 23.35 -2.48
C PRO A 301 -11.35 22.98 -3.75
N GLU A 302 -10.70 22.32 -4.71
CA GLU A 302 -11.35 21.88 -5.95
C GLU A 302 -12.31 20.72 -5.68
N LEU A 303 -11.86 19.74 -4.90
CA LEU A 303 -12.61 18.52 -4.59
C LEU A 303 -13.78 18.76 -3.64
N THR A 304 -13.67 19.73 -2.75
CA THR A 304 -14.71 20.06 -1.77
C THR A 304 -15.68 21.14 -2.25
N GLY A 305 -15.46 21.72 -3.43
CA GLY A 305 -16.25 22.83 -3.95
C GLY A 305 -16.06 24.15 -3.18
N HIS A 306 -15.07 24.23 -2.30
CA HIS A 306 -14.76 25.41 -1.49
C HIS A 306 -13.77 26.36 -2.16
N ARG A 307 -13.63 26.33 -3.50
CA ARG A 307 -12.78 27.30 -4.22
C ARG A 307 -13.23 28.72 -3.91
N ARG A 308 -12.50 29.40 -3.04
CA ARG A 308 -12.46 30.85 -3.05
C ARG A 308 -11.66 31.24 -4.29
N ARG A 309 -12.35 31.58 -5.39
CA ARG A 309 -11.71 32.32 -6.48
C ARG A 309 -11.20 33.62 -5.88
N VAL A 310 -9.90 33.68 -5.58
CA VAL A 310 -9.22 34.96 -5.39
C VAL A 310 -8.98 35.47 -6.79
N PRO A 311 -9.63 36.60 -7.21
CA PRO A 311 -9.32 37.21 -8.49
C PRO A 311 -7.82 37.49 -8.55
N ALA A 312 -7.18 37.25 -9.69
CA ALA A 312 -5.77 37.50 -9.89
C ALA A 312 -5.35 38.95 -9.54
N ASP A 313 -6.31 39.86 -9.54
CA ASP A 313 -6.14 41.29 -9.23
C ASP A 313 -6.04 41.58 -7.71
N ASP A 314 -6.41 40.64 -6.84
CA ASP A 314 -6.36 40.81 -5.37
C ASP A 314 -5.10 40.20 -4.72
N VAL A 315 -4.19 39.63 -5.51
CA VAL A 315 -2.90 39.14 -4.99
C VAL A 315 -1.94 40.35 -4.87
N VAL A 316 -1.97 40.99 -3.72
CA VAL A 316 -0.97 42.00 -3.35
C VAL A 316 0.30 41.26 -2.98
N LEU A 317 1.23 41.12 -3.94
CA LEU A 317 2.59 40.71 -3.66
C LEU A 317 3.22 41.83 -2.82
N ARG A 318 3.46 41.60 -1.52
CA ARG A 318 4.31 42.47 -0.73
C ARG A 318 5.74 42.26 -1.23
N ASP A 319 6.36 43.33 -1.73
CA ASP A 319 7.77 43.36 -2.07
C ASP A 319 8.59 43.13 -0.79
N ASP A 320 8.90 41.84 -0.53
CA ASP A 320 9.92 41.47 0.42
C ASP A 320 11.15 41.03 -0.40
N PRO A 321 12.22 41.84 -0.43
CA PRO A 321 13.38 41.58 -1.27
C PRO A 321 14.14 40.30 -0.91
N ASP A 322 13.89 39.70 0.24
CA ASP A 322 14.52 38.46 0.71
C ASP A 322 13.73 37.18 0.43
N LEU A 323 12.51 37.30 -0.15
CA LEU A 323 11.69 36.19 -0.57
C LEU A 323 11.48 36.24 -2.08
N ILE A 324 12.47 35.80 -2.84
CA ILE A 324 12.29 35.53 -4.27
C ILE A 324 11.54 34.18 -4.37
N ALA A 325 10.23 34.26 -4.25
CA ALA A 325 9.37 33.17 -4.69
C ALA A 325 9.25 33.26 -6.22
N GLU A 326 9.76 32.28 -6.92
CA GLU A 326 9.57 32.17 -8.37
C GLU A 326 8.10 31.78 -8.60
N VAL A 327 7.30 32.79 -9.01
CA VAL A 327 5.89 32.58 -9.34
C VAL A 327 5.81 32.03 -10.75
N VAL A 328 5.58 30.74 -10.88
CA VAL A 328 5.29 30.13 -12.19
C VAL A 328 3.81 30.30 -12.50
N ARG A 329 3.49 31.02 -13.56
CA ARG A 329 2.13 31.10 -14.09
C ARG A 329 1.90 29.94 -15.06
N SER A 330 0.97 29.04 -14.71
CA SER A 330 0.43 28.04 -15.63
C SER A 330 -1.08 28.26 -15.73
N GLY A 331 -1.52 28.91 -16.81
CA GLY A 331 -2.92 29.28 -16.99
C GLY A 331 -3.43 30.25 -15.90
N ASP A 332 -4.64 30.02 -15.36
CA ASP A 332 -5.26 30.84 -14.31
C ASP A 332 -4.76 30.48 -12.88
N ARG A 333 -3.67 29.74 -12.74
CA ARG A 333 -3.11 29.30 -11.45
C ARG A 333 -1.81 30.02 -11.14
N VAL A 334 -1.67 30.47 -9.90
CA VAL A 334 -0.42 30.95 -9.32
C VAL A 334 0.10 29.86 -8.40
N LEU A 335 1.21 29.23 -8.77
CA LEU A 335 1.93 28.28 -7.93
C LEU A 335 3.07 29.05 -7.25
N LEU A 336 3.15 28.96 -5.92
CA LEU A 336 4.27 29.45 -5.13
C LEU A 336 5.28 28.29 -4.97
N SER A 337 6.48 28.44 -5.49
CA SER A 337 7.59 27.51 -5.29
C SER A 337 8.37 27.83 -4.02
#